data_f93518a9a02f4c81ae60035a492738eb
#
_entry.id   f93518a9a02f4c81ae60035a492738eb
#
_cell.length_a   1.000
_cell.length_b   1.000
_cell.length_c   1.000
_cell.angle_alpha   90.00
_cell.angle_beta   90.00
_cell.angle_gamma   90.00
#
_symmetry.space_group_name_H-M   'P 1'
#
loop_
_entity.id
_entity.type
_entity.pdbx_description
1 polymer ?
#
loop_
_entity_poly.entity_id
_entity_poly.type
_entity_poly.pdbx_seq_one_letter_code
_entity_poly.pdbx_strand_id
1 'polypeptide(L)'
;MPPLGGLDHAIYLAATLLTGGCGAAMFVAYLGHWKAVSLAAAPEAVCVSQGWMPMVGALLMGGLCGCAVDLWCWKYPICGARGCTYGGVWDPIFPAMMRDENAPPEVKKTVSGFRGKMMLWGLGCAVALLMMVFGIFGGTRMYADGTMETRVGFGEVTASYGQEDIDRVFVSVAYSTGRSRNGTPRDPWIKIRVRTTDNKIITFDLGNFRTGEGENEIDALRDFLTCWPEEKIRFENGEYLYLFEREGTFDAQEMAYLEGLFGS
;
A
#
# COMPACT_ATOMS: atom_id res chain seq x y z
N MET A 1 -16.29 -37.18 9.12
CA MET A 1 -16.11 -36.70 7.73
C MET A 1 -15.14 -37.67 7.03
N PRO A 2 -15.44 -38.22 5.85
CA PRO A 2 -14.45 -38.96 5.11
C PRO A 2 -13.25 -38.05 4.79
N PRO A 3 -12.01 -38.56 4.84
CA PRO A 3 -10.84 -37.75 4.48
C PRO A 3 -10.96 -37.30 3.03
N LEU A 4 -10.53 -36.10 2.76
CA LEU A 4 -10.41 -35.55 1.40
C LEU A 4 -9.52 -36.49 0.58
N GLY A 5 -9.95 -36.86 -0.63
CA GLY A 5 -9.09 -37.58 -1.56
C GLY A 5 -7.84 -36.73 -1.88
N GLY A 6 -6.74 -37.35 -2.22
CA GLY A 6 -5.48 -36.67 -2.51
C GLY A 6 -5.63 -35.60 -3.64
N LEU A 7 -6.49 -35.88 -4.64
CA LEU A 7 -6.80 -34.94 -5.72
C LEU A 7 -7.54 -33.71 -5.21
N ASP A 8 -8.48 -33.83 -4.31
CA ASP A 8 -9.23 -32.75 -3.72
C ASP A 8 -8.32 -31.81 -2.90
N HIS A 9 -7.35 -32.38 -2.17
CA HIS A 9 -6.34 -31.61 -1.45
C HIS A 9 -5.44 -30.82 -2.40
N ALA A 10 -5.03 -31.43 -3.50
CA ALA A 10 -4.19 -30.78 -4.50
C ALA A 10 -4.93 -29.60 -5.17
N ILE A 11 -6.21 -29.79 -5.54
CA ILE A 11 -7.05 -28.74 -6.12
C ILE A 11 -7.25 -27.59 -5.12
N TYR A 12 -7.56 -27.90 -3.86
CA TYR A 12 -7.72 -26.89 -2.82
C TYR A 12 -6.43 -26.10 -2.59
N LEU A 13 -5.29 -26.80 -2.48
CA LEU A 13 -3.99 -26.16 -2.30
C LEU A 13 -3.63 -25.27 -3.50
N ALA A 14 -3.83 -25.77 -4.72
CA ALA A 14 -3.57 -24.99 -5.94
C ALA A 14 -4.45 -23.73 -6.02
N ALA A 15 -5.74 -23.85 -5.68
CA ALA A 15 -6.65 -22.72 -5.65
C ALA A 15 -6.26 -21.69 -4.59
N THR A 16 -5.86 -22.13 -3.40
CA THR A 16 -5.38 -21.25 -2.31
C THR A 16 -4.09 -20.52 -2.70
N LEU A 17 -3.14 -21.22 -3.31
CA LEU A 17 -1.90 -20.62 -3.80
C LEU A 17 -2.15 -19.60 -4.93
N LEU A 18 -3.08 -19.92 -5.85
CA LEU A 18 -3.46 -19.01 -6.93
C LEU A 18 -4.11 -17.74 -6.40
N THR A 19 -5.10 -17.86 -5.53
CA THR A 19 -5.81 -16.69 -4.98
C THR A 19 -4.93 -15.86 -4.05
N GLY A 20 -4.12 -16.51 -3.21
CA GLY A 20 -3.10 -15.86 -2.40
C GLY A 20 -2.04 -15.16 -3.25
N GLY A 21 -1.58 -15.82 -4.32
CA GLY A 21 -0.66 -15.24 -5.29
C GLY A 21 -1.26 -14.02 -6.02
N CYS A 22 -2.53 -14.09 -6.44
CA CYS A 22 -3.23 -12.95 -7.01
C CYS A 22 -3.35 -11.79 -6.02
N GLY A 23 -3.67 -12.06 -4.75
CA GLY A 23 -3.73 -11.05 -3.71
C GLY A 23 -2.37 -10.38 -3.48
N ALA A 24 -1.29 -11.17 -3.42
CA ALA A 24 0.06 -10.65 -3.31
C ALA A 24 0.47 -9.81 -4.53
N ALA A 25 0.14 -10.26 -5.74
CA ALA A 25 0.40 -9.53 -6.97
C ALA A 25 -0.36 -8.18 -7.02
N MET A 26 -1.62 -8.16 -6.60
CA MET A 26 -2.40 -6.92 -6.49
C MET A 26 -1.79 -5.96 -5.48
N PHE A 27 -1.33 -6.46 -4.33
CA PHE A 27 -0.64 -5.65 -3.33
C PHE A 27 0.65 -5.03 -3.88
N VAL A 28 1.51 -5.83 -4.53
CA VAL A 28 2.76 -5.37 -5.13
C VAL A 28 2.49 -4.37 -6.27
N ALA A 29 1.53 -4.66 -7.14
CA ALA A 29 1.13 -3.76 -8.22
C ALA A 29 0.60 -2.43 -7.68
N TYR A 30 -0.22 -2.47 -6.63
CA TYR A 30 -0.70 -1.25 -5.98
C TYR A 30 0.45 -0.42 -5.43
N LEU A 31 1.39 -1.02 -4.70
CA LEU A 31 2.56 -0.32 -4.17
C LEU A 31 3.45 0.26 -5.28
N GLY A 32 3.63 -0.49 -6.40
CA GLY A 32 4.43 -0.04 -7.53
C GLY A 32 3.80 1.11 -8.33
N HIS A 33 2.48 1.17 -8.40
CA HIS A 33 1.77 2.17 -9.21
C HIS A 33 1.15 3.30 -8.38
N TRP A 34 1.15 3.19 -7.05
CA TRP A 34 0.51 4.16 -6.18
C TRP A 34 0.98 5.60 -6.44
N LYS A 35 2.28 5.82 -6.56
CA LYS A 35 2.89 7.12 -6.86
C LYS A 35 2.30 7.73 -8.14
N ALA A 36 2.34 6.98 -9.22
CA ALA A 36 1.87 7.44 -10.52
C ALA A 36 0.39 7.82 -10.49
N VAL A 37 -0.44 6.97 -9.84
CA VAL A 37 -1.88 7.21 -9.72
C VAL A 37 -2.17 8.43 -8.83
N SER A 38 -1.48 8.57 -7.71
CA SER A 38 -1.66 9.70 -6.79
C SER A 38 -1.21 11.02 -7.40
N LEU A 39 -0.10 11.04 -8.15
CA LEU A 39 0.35 12.21 -8.90
C LEU A 39 -0.57 12.53 -10.06
N ALA A 40 -1.14 11.52 -10.75
CA ALA A 40 -2.14 11.75 -11.79
C ALA A 40 -3.42 12.36 -11.23
N ALA A 41 -3.82 11.95 -10.00
CA ALA A 41 -4.96 12.54 -9.29
C ALA A 41 -4.69 13.95 -8.75
N ALA A 42 -3.45 14.43 -8.80
CA ALA A 42 -3.03 15.76 -8.35
C ALA A 42 -2.03 16.37 -9.35
N PRO A 43 -2.47 16.79 -10.53
CA PRO A 43 -1.58 17.25 -11.61
C PRO A 43 -0.74 18.47 -11.21
N GLU A 44 -1.19 19.29 -10.28
CA GLU A 44 -0.50 20.49 -9.80
C GLU A 44 0.53 20.20 -8.69
N ALA A 45 0.47 19.00 -8.07
CA ALA A 45 1.40 18.63 -7.01
C ALA A 45 2.75 18.18 -7.59
N VAL A 46 3.84 18.66 -6.99
CA VAL A 46 5.21 18.24 -7.31
C VAL A 46 5.62 17.02 -6.51
N CYS A 47 5.01 16.79 -5.35
CA CYS A 47 5.24 15.62 -4.53
C CYS A 47 3.98 15.20 -3.76
N VAL A 48 3.87 13.92 -3.49
CA VAL A 48 2.80 13.35 -2.67
C VAL A 48 3.39 12.49 -1.56
N SER A 49 2.85 12.64 -0.35
CA SER A 49 3.18 11.79 0.80
C SER A 49 2.06 10.80 1.05
N GLN A 50 2.38 9.53 1.09
CA GLN A 50 1.40 8.49 1.34
C GLN A 50 1.10 8.37 2.84
N GLY A 51 -0.19 8.37 3.19
CA GLY A 51 -0.64 7.92 4.50
C GLY A 51 -0.51 6.39 4.66
N TRP A 52 -0.70 5.89 5.88
CA TRP A 52 -0.68 4.45 6.17
C TRP A 52 -1.93 3.69 5.68
N MET A 53 -3.05 4.40 5.51
CA MET A 53 -4.35 3.80 5.13
C MET A 53 -4.32 2.95 3.86
N PRO A 54 -3.75 3.40 2.74
CA PRO A 54 -3.77 2.63 1.50
C PRO A 54 -2.93 1.36 1.60
N MET A 55 -1.85 1.38 2.37
CA MET A 55 -1.03 0.20 2.59
C MET A 55 -1.79 -0.87 3.40
N VAL A 56 -2.52 -0.44 4.44
CA VAL A 56 -3.39 -1.34 5.21
C VAL A 56 -4.53 -1.88 4.34
N GLY A 57 -5.15 -1.02 3.52
CA GLY A 57 -6.19 -1.44 2.58
C GLY A 57 -5.69 -2.51 1.59
N ALA A 58 -4.50 -2.31 1.01
CA ALA A 58 -3.90 -3.27 0.09
C ALA A 58 -3.53 -4.61 0.77
N LEU A 59 -2.99 -4.57 1.99
CA LEU A 59 -2.70 -5.76 2.79
C LEU A 59 -3.99 -6.52 3.13
N LEU A 60 -5.03 -5.81 3.52
CA LEU A 60 -6.34 -6.38 3.85
C LEU A 60 -6.96 -7.05 2.61
N MET A 61 -6.91 -6.39 1.46
CA MET A 61 -7.39 -6.96 0.19
C MET A 61 -6.62 -8.23 -0.18
N GLY A 62 -5.28 -8.22 -0.06
CA GLY A 62 -4.44 -9.41 -0.28
C GLY A 62 -4.83 -10.58 0.62
N GLY A 63 -5.04 -10.31 1.92
CA GLY A 63 -5.50 -11.31 2.88
C GLY A 63 -6.90 -11.85 2.55
N LEU A 64 -7.83 -10.99 2.18
CA LEU A 64 -9.19 -11.37 1.79
C LEU A 64 -9.21 -12.20 0.50
N CYS A 65 -8.33 -11.90 -0.47
CA CYS A 65 -8.14 -12.75 -1.65
C CYS A 65 -7.65 -14.15 -1.25
N GLY A 66 -6.70 -14.25 -0.32
CA GLY A 66 -6.23 -15.54 0.20
C GLY A 66 -7.34 -16.37 0.86
N CYS A 67 -8.24 -15.71 1.59
CA CYS A 67 -9.38 -16.37 2.24
C CYS A 67 -10.55 -16.70 1.29
N ALA A 68 -10.52 -16.21 0.05
CA ALA A 68 -11.62 -16.40 -0.90
C ALA A 68 -11.89 -17.88 -1.19
N VAL A 69 -10.83 -18.71 -1.26
CA VAL A 69 -10.94 -20.16 -1.51
C VAL A 69 -11.68 -20.85 -0.38
N ASP A 70 -11.37 -20.50 0.88
CA ASP A 70 -12.05 -21.09 2.03
C ASP A 70 -13.55 -20.79 2.02
N LEU A 71 -13.92 -19.63 1.52
CA LEU A 71 -15.32 -19.21 1.41
C LEU A 71 -16.02 -19.83 0.19
N TRP A 72 -15.33 -19.93 -0.93
CA TRP A 72 -15.93 -20.40 -2.19
C TRP A 72 -15.88 -21.91 -2.36
N CYS A 73 -14.90 -22.58 -1.77
CA CYS A 73 -14.74 -24.03 -1.78
C CYS A 73 -15.19 -24.68 -0.46
N TRP A 74 -15.96 -23.95 0.35
CA TRP A 74 -16.38 -24.46 1.64
C TRP A 74 -17.24 -25.70 1.49
N LYS A 75 -16.80 -26.77 2.17
CA LYS A 75 -17.48 -28.06 2.20
C LYS A 75 -18.81 -27.92 2.94
N TYR A 76 -19.90 -28.11 2.22
CA TYR A 76 -21.21 -28.21 2.87
C TYR A 76 -21.32 -29.54 3.60
N PRO A 77 -21.50 -29.58 4.91
CA PRO A 77 -21.82 -30.81 5.62
C PRO A 77 -23.24 -31.31 5.30
N ILE A 78 -23.91 -30.73 4.31
CA ILE A 78 -25.30 -30.97 3.94
C ILE A 78 -25.49 -32.30 3.24
N CYS A 79 -24.49 -32.83 2.58
CA CYS A 79 -24.57 -34.12 1.92
C CYS A 79 -24.31 -35.23 2.96
N GLY A 80 -25.27 -35.44 3.84
CA GLY A 80 -25.23 -36.58 4.77
C GLY A 80 -24.84 -37.83 4.07
N ALA A 81 -23.92 -38.62 4.63
CA ALA A 81 -23.55 -40.01 4.35
C ALA A 81 -23.20 -40.42 2.90
N ARG A 82 -23.42 -39.62 1.88
CA ARG A 82 -23.25 -40.00 0.46
C ARG A 82 -22.29 -39.10 -0.31
N GLY A 83 -21.13 -38.84 0.23
CA GLY A 83 -20.05 -38.16 -0.50
C GLY A 83 -20.23 -36.65 -0.53
N CYS A 84 -19.39 -35.93 0.20
CA CYS A 84 -19.29 -34.49 0.10
C CYS A 84 -18.73 -34.13 -1.28
N THR A 85 -19.58 -33.71 -2.18
CA THR A 85 -19.17 -32.97 -3.36
C THR A 85 -18.78 -31.54 -2.95
N TYR A 86 -17.74 -31.00 -3.55
CA TYR A 86 -17.41 -29.59 -3.41
C TYR A 86 -18.54 -28.77 -4.05
N GLY A 87 -19.45 -28.27 -3.23
CA GLY A 87 -20.43 -27.31 -3.65
C GLY A 87 -19.92 -25.92 -3.28
N GLY A 88 -19.46 -25.14 -4.24
CA GLY A 88 -19.22 -23.72 -4.05
C GLY A 88 -20.52 -22.92 -4.09
N VAL A 89 -20.43 -21.60 -3.92
CA VAL A 89 -21.55 -20.64 -4.09
C VAL A 89 -22.30 -20.85 -5.43
N TRP A 90 -21.61 -21.44 -6.39
CA TRP A 90 -22.09 -21.72 -7.76
C TRP A 90 -22.79 -23.06 -7.90
N ASP A 91 -22.84 -23.88 -6.83
CA ASP A 91 -23.61 -25.13 -6.88
C ASP A 91 -25.08 -24.79 -7.03
N PRO A 92 -25.77 -25.29 -8.09
CA PRO A 92 -27.19 -25.04 -8.31
C PRO A 92 -28.06 -25.60 -7.18
N ILE A 93 -27.55 -26.53 -6.39
CA ILE A 93 -28.24 -27.10 -5.22
C ILE A 93 -28.39 -26.05 -4.10
N PHE A 94 -27.44 -25.11 -3.97
CA PHE A 94 -27.46 -24.10 -2.91
C PHE A 94 -28.69 -23.17 -2.97
N PRO A 95 -29.04 -22.54 -4.11
CA PRO A 95 -30.25 -21.74 -4.22
C PRO A 95 -31.53 -22.58 -4.01
N ALA A 96 -31.51 -23.83 -4.42
CA ALA A 96 -32.66 -24.73 -4.23
C ALA A 96 -32.88 -25.03 -2.75
N MET A 97 -31.82 -25.40 -2.02
CA MET A 97 -31.88 -25.63 -0.58
C MET A 97 -32.27 -24.39 0.23
N MET A 98 -31.90 -23.20 -0.23
CA MET A 98 -32.30 -21.94 0.43
C MET A 98 -33.79 -21.66 0.28
N ARG A 99 -34.44 -22.18 -0.78
CA ARG A 99 -35.87 -21.99 -1.05
C ARG A 99 -36.72 -23.12 -0.46
N ASP A 100 -36.11 -24.22 -0.05
CA ASP A 100 -36.83 -25.36 0.52
C ASP A 100 -37.27 -25.04 1.95
N GLU A 101 -38.56 -24.82 2.14
CA GLU A 101 -39.17 -24.57 3.47
C GLU A 101 -39.07 -25.79 4.38
N ASN A 102 -38.94 -26.99 3.81
CA ASN A 102 -38.88 -28.26 4.53
C ASN A 102 -37.40 -28.68 4.84
N ALA A 103 -36.42 -27.87 4.44
CA ALA A 103 -35.02 -28.19 4.73
C ALA A 103 -34.77 -28.35 6.25
N PRO A 104 -33.99 -29.36 6.67
CA PRO A 104 -33.68 -29.61 8.07
C PRO A 104 -33.09 -28.35 8.74
N PRO A 105 -33.39 -28.12 10.04
CA PRO A 105 -32.94 -26.92 10.75
C PRO A 105 -31.42 -26.76 10.78
N GLU A 106 -30.68 -27.87 10.82
CA GLU A 106 -29.22 -27.88 10.75
C GLU A 106 -28.69 -27.36 9.42
N VAL A 107 -29.36 -27.70 8.33
CA VAL A 107 -29.06 -27.18 6.98
C VAL A 107 -29.28 -25.70 6.91
N LYS A 108 -30.45 -25.22 7.39
CA LYS A 108 -30.79 -23.80 7.43
C LYS A 108 -29.76 -22.98 8.25
N LYS A 109 -29.34 -23.52 9.40
CA LYS A 109 -28.32 -22.91 10.27
C LYS A 109 -26.97 -22.82 9.56
N THR A 110 -26.54 -23.88 8.88
CA THR A 110 -25.28 -23.92 8.13
C THR A 110 -25.27 -22.93 7.00
N VAL A 111 -26.35 -22.88 6.22
CA VAL A 111 -26.53 -21.96 5.10
C VAL A 111 -26.58 -20.50 5.57
N SER A 112 -27.30 -20.23 6.66
CA SER A 112 -27.33 -18.90 7.27
C SER A 112 -25.96 -18.44 7.73
N GLY A 113 -25.18 -19.32 8.39
CA GLY A 113 -23.83 -19.06 8.82
C GLY A 113 -22.88 -18.75 7.64
N PHE A 114 -23.04 -19.48 6.53
CA PHE A 114 -22.28 -19.20 5.31
C PHE A 114 -22.61 -17.85 4.72
N ARG A 115 -23.91 -17.51 4.62
CA ARG A 115 -24.34 -16.18 4.16
C ARG A 115 -23.73 -15.05 4.97
N GLY A 116 -23.70 -15.20 6.30
CA GLY A 116 -23.05 -14.24 7.18
C GLY A 116 -21.57 -14.06 6.89
N LYS A 117 -20.85 -15.16 6.65
CA LYS A 117 -19.42 -15.12 6.30
C LYS A 117 -19.18 -14.44 4.95
N MET A 118 -20.01 -14.74 3.94
CA MET A 118 -19.91 -14.10 2.63
C MET A 118 -20.21 -12.60 2.68
N MET A 119 -21.20 -12.20 3.48
CA MET A 119 -21.49 -10.77 3.69
C MET A 119 -20.34 -10.06 4.38
N LEU A 120 -19.76 -10.68 5.42
CA LEU A 120 -18.62 -10.12 6.15
C LEU A 120 -17.39 -10.00 5.24
N TRP A 121 -17.12 -11.01 4.42
CA TRP A 121 -16.04 -10.99 3.44
C TRP A 121 -16.25 -9.89 2.40
N GLY A 122 -17.45 -9.77 1.83
CA GLY A 122 -17.79 -8.70 0.88
C GLY A 122 -17.66 -7.31 1.50
N LEU A 123 -18.11 -7.14 2.75
CA LEU A 123 -17.92 -5.90 3.50
C LEU A 123 -16.43 -5.60 3.71
N GLY A 124 -15.63 -6.61 4.07
CA GLY A 124 -14.19 -6.48 4.21
C GLY A 124 -13.52 -6.01 2.92
N CYS A 125 -13.88 -6.60 1.78
CA CYS A 125 -13.40 -6.18 0.46
C CYS A 125 -13.80 -4.73 0.13
N ALA A 126 -15.03 -4.33 0.42
CA ALA A 126 -15.49 -2.97 0.21
C ALA A 126 -14.71 -1.96 1.08
N VAL A 127 -14.49 -2.28 2.34
CA VAL A 127 -13.68 -1.45 3.25
C VAL A 127 -12.24 -1.35 2.77
N ALA A 128 -11.61 -2.47 2.39
CA ALA A 128 -10.25 -2.47 1.87
C ALA A 128 -10.12 -1.62 0.60
N LEU A 129 -11.07 -1.75 -0.32
CA LEU A 129 -11.11 -0.94 -1.53
C LEU A 129 -11.27 0.56 -1.22
N LEU A 130 -12.17 0.91 -0.31
CA LEU A 130 -12.35 2.30 0.14
C LEU A 130 -11.06 2.87 0.75
N MET A 131 -10.37 2.10 1.58
CA MET A 131 -9.07 2.53 2.14
C MET A 131 -8.02 2.78 1.07
N MET A 132 -7.98 1.95 0.02
CA MET A 132 -7.07 2.15 -1.12
C MET A 132 -7.44 3.40 -1.90
N VAL A 133 -8.72 3.60 -2.21
CA VAL A 133 -9.22 4.78 -2.94
C VAL A 133 -8.96 6.06 -2.14
N PHE A 134 -9.28 6.07 -0.85
CA PHE A 134 -9.01 7.21 0.02
C PHE A 134 -7.52 7.53 0.10
N GLY A 135 -6.65 6.53 -0.02
CA GLY A 135 -5.22 6.73 -0.06
C GLY A 135 -4.71 7.40 -1.33
N ILE A 136 -5.39 7.23 -2.45
CA ILE A 136 -5.05 7.91 -3.70
C ILE A 136 -5.38 9.40 -3.63
N PHE A 137 -6.54 9.75 -3.07
CA PHE A 137 -7.01 11.13 -2.97
C PHE A 137 -6.54 11.84 -1.70
N GLY A 138 -6.26 11.08 -0.64
CA GLY A 138 -5.75 11.57 0.64
C GLY A 138 -4.22 11.69 0.66
N GLY A 139 -3.68 12.05 1.83
CA GLY A 139 -2.25 12.27 2.05
C GLY A 139 -1.86 13.74 1.95
N THR A 140 -0.58 14.02 2.06
CA THR A 140 -0.08 15.39 1.94
C THR A 140 0.49 15.61 0.54
N ARG A 141 0.07 16.69 -0.08
CA ARG A 141 0.52 17.17 -1.38
C ARG A 141 1.35 18.42 -1.19
N MET A 142 2.44 18.51 -1.93
CA MET A 142 3.26 19.70 -1.98
C MET A 142 3.20 20.30 -3.39
N TYR A 143 3.16 21.60 -3.48
CA TYR A 143 3.07 22.36 -4.72
C TYR A 143 4.39 23.08 -5.02
N ALA A 144 4.55 23.53 -6.26
CA ALA A 144 5.78 24.17 -6.73
C ALA A 144 6.13 25.48 -6.01
N ASP A 145 5.16 26.15 -5.39
CA ASP A 145 5.35 27.34 -4.57
C ASP A 145 5.78 27.02 -3.11
N GLY A 146 5.99 25.77 -2.78
CA GLY A 146 6.33 25.31 -1.44
C GLY A 146 5.14 25.21 -0.48
N THR A 147 3.93 25.48 -0.94
CA THR A 147 2.74 25.25 -0.12
C THR A 147 2.43 23.76 -0.01
N MET A 148 1.81 23.35 1.10
CA MET A 148 1.43 21.97 1.33
C MET A 148 -0.01 21.88 1.79
N GLU A 149 -0.72 20.85 1.31
CA GLU A 149 -2.08 20.53 1.73
C GLU A 149 -2.16 19.08 2.20
N THR A 150 -2.70 18.88 3.40
CA THR A 150 -3.10 17.55 3.85
C THR A 150 -4.56 17.33 3.52
N ARG A 151 -4.82 16.23 2.82
CA ARG A 151 -6.15 15.85 2.36
C ARG A 151 -6.56 14.50 2.93
N VAL A 152 -7.85 14.31 3.14
CA VAL A 152 -8.43 13.05 3.63
C VAL A 152 -9.62 12.64 2.74
N GLY A 153 -10.03 11.39 2.87
CA GLY A 153 -11.18 10.86 2.16
C GLY A 153 -11.05 11.00 0.64
N PHE A 154 -11.99 11.65 0.02
CA PHE A 154 -12.01 11.90 -1.43
C PHE A 154 -11.29 13.19 -1.84
N GLY A 155 -10.41 13.70 -1.02
CA GLY A 155 -9.59 14.88 -1.33
C GLY A 155 -9.98 16.14 -0.57
N GLU A 156 -10.74 16.02 0.51
CA GLU A 156 -11.08 17.14 1.39
C GLU A 156 -9.82 17.66 2.10
N VAL A 157 -9.55 18.98 1.96
CA VAL A 157 -8.41 19.63 2.61
C VAL A 157 -8.70 19.76 4.11
N THR A 158 -7.83 19.18 4.92
CA THR A 158 -7.93 19.24 6.39
C THR A 158 -6.90 20.15 7.02
N ALA A 159 -5.80 20.40 6.34
CA ALA A 159 -4.79 21.36 6.75
C ALA A 159 -4.09 21.92 5.51
N SER A 160 -3.74 23.21 5.56
CA SER A 160 -2.92 23.88 4.55
C SER A 160 -1.78 24.59 5.27
N TYR A 161 -0.58 24.52 4.69
CA TYR A 161 0.63 25.13 5.23
C TYR A 161 1.28 25.98 4.15
N GLY A 162 1.48 27.25 4.45
CA GLY A 162 2.31 28.15 3.66
C GLY A 162 3.79 27.99 4.01
N GLN A 163 4.66 28.71 3.30
CA GLN A 163 6.11 28.70 3.61
C GLN A 163 6.41 29.27 5.01
N GLU A 164 5.58 30.19 5.51
CA GLU A 164 5.67 30.78 6.85
C GLU A 164 5.37 29.76 7.96
N ASP A 165 4.52 28.76 7.66
CA ASP A 165 4.15 27.72 8.61
C ASP A 165 5.22 26.65 8.75
N ILE A 166 6.29 26.70 7.96
CA ILE A 166 7.37 25.73 8.00
C ILE A 166 8.51 26.24 8.87
N ASP A 167 8.81 25.46 9.89
CA ASP A 167 9.94 25.73 10.78
C ASP A 167 11.26 25.25 10.17
N ARG A 168 11.32 23.98 9.75
CA ARG A 168 12.54 23.38 9.17
C ARG A 168 12.25 22.28 8.17
N VAL A 169 13.17 22.13 7.23
CA VAL A 169 13.23 21.06 6.24
C VAL A 169 14.49 20.22 6.49
N PHE A 170 14.32 18.96 6.77
CA PHE A 170 15.43 18.01 6.97
C PHE A 170 15.52 17.11 5.74
N VAL A 171 16.66 17.11 5.11
CA VAL A 171 17.02 16.19 4.04
C VAL A 171 17.99 15.17 4.60
N SER A 172 17.67 13.90 4.56
CA SER A 172 18.48 12.86 5.19
C SER A 172 18.64 11.64 4.31
N VAL A 173 19.80 10.99 4.38
CA VAL A 173 19.97 9.65 3.84
C VAL A 173 19.34 8.66 4.80
N ALA A 174 18.34 7.93 4.33
CA ALA A 174 17.72 6.81 5.03
C ALA A 174 18.16 5.50 4.38
N TYR A 175 18.10 4.41 5.11
CA TYR A 175 18.45 3.08 4.59
C TYR A 175 17.68 1.98 5.33
N SER A 176 17.51 0.84 4.67
CA SER A 176 17.00 -0.35 5.33
C SER A 176 18.13 -1.12 6.02
N THR A 177 17.83 -1.73 7.16
CA THR A 177 18.75 -2.69 7.79
C THR A 177 18.30 -4.09 7.39
N GLY A 178 19.14 -4.80 6.63
CA GLY A 178 18.87 -6.19 6.27
C GLY A 178 18.67 -7.07 7.52
N ARG A 179 17.90 -8.14 7.40
CA ARG A 179 17.69 -9.16 8.46
C ARG A 179 18.96 -9.92 8.89
N SER A 180 20.12 -9.57 8.40
CA SER A 180 21.40 -10.13 8.83
C SER A 180 21.67 -9.74 10.28
N ARG A 181 22.23 -10.67 11.06
CA ARG A 181 22.62 -10.46 12.47
C ARG A 181 23.52 -9.25 12.70
N ASN A 182 24.15 -8.73 11.66
CA ASN A 182 25.06 -7.58 11.69
C ASN A 182 24.45 -6.28 11.12
N GLY A 183 23.14 -6.28 10.78
CA GLY A 183 22.40 -5.06 10.42
C GLY A 183 23.06 -4.19 9.33
N THR A 184 23.66 -4.81 8.29
CA THR A 184 24.33 -4.06 7.23
C THR A 184 23.34 -3.14 6.53
N PRO A 185 23.58 -1.82 6.45
CA PRO A 185 22.74 -0.88 5.73
C PRO A 185 22.63 -1.25 4.25
N ARG A 186 21.41 -1.20 3.69
CA ARG A 186 21.10 -1.50 2.30
C ARG A 186 19.95 -0.62 1.81
N ASP A 187 19.75 -0.60 0.52
CA ASP A 187 18.64 0.09 -0.13
C ASP A 187 18.50 1.55 0.40
N PRO A 188 19.48 2.41 0.11
CA PRO A 188 19.46 3.80 0.55
C PRO A 188 18.41 4.60 -0.24
N TRP A 189 17.77 5.56 0.43
CA TRP A 189 16.91 6.54 -0.23
C TRP A 189 17.05 7.91 0.45
N ILE A 190 16.72 8.97 -0.28
CA ILE A 190 16.68 10.32 0.28
C ILE A 190 15.28 10.56 0.86
N LYS A 191 15.26 10.89 2.14
CA LYS A 191 14.08 11.17 2.94
C LYS A 191 14.03 12.64 3.30
N ILE A 192 12.92 13.28 3.04
CA ILE A 192 12.67 14.68 3.31
C ILE A 192 11.62 14.77 4.41
N ARG A 193 11.94 15.47 5.49
CA ARG A 193 11.02 15.71 6.60
C ARG A 193 10.80 17.21 6.75
N VAL A 194 9.59 17.65 6.58
CA VAL A 194 9.18 19.05 6.77
C VAL A 194 8.54 19.16 8.15
N ARG A 195 9.14 19.97 9.01
CA ARG A 195 8.58 20.29 10.31
C ARG A 195 7.84 21.61 10.24
N THR A 196 6.59 21.59 10.63
CA THR A 196 5.74 22.76 10.71
C THR A 196 5.91 23.49 12.05
N THR A 197 5.49 24.74 12.13
CA THR A 197 5.54 25.55 13.35
C THR A 197 4.68 24.98 14.48
N ASP A 198 3.64 24.19 14.16
CA ASP A 198 2.81 23.44 15.11
C ASP A 198 3.42 22.07 15.49
N ASN A 199 4.72 21.86 15.17
CA ASN A 199 5.48 20.63 15.46
C ASN A 199 4.99 19.36 14.76
N LYS A 200 4.18 19.43 13.72
CA LYS A 200 3.90 18.27 12.87
C LYS A 200 5.10 17.98 11.98
N ILE A 201 5.29 16.70 11.70
CA ILE A 201 6.34 16.24 10.78
C ILE A 201 5.65 15.58 9.60
N ILE A 202 5.85 16.16 8.42
CA ILE A 202 5.40 15.62 7.15
C ILE A 202 6.61 15.01 6.47
N THR A 203 6.47 13.79 5.99
CA THR A 203 7.59 13.05 5.40
C THR A 203 7.32 12.77 3.94
N PHE A 204 8.32 13.05 3.11
CA PHE A 204 8.35 12.70 1.70
C PHE A 204 9.59 11.85 1.44
N ASP A 205 9.48 10.90 0.53
CA ASP A 205 10.63 10.19 -0.01
C ASP A 205 10.91 10.76 -1.41
N LEU A 206 12.17 10.91 -1.77
CA LEU A 206 12.56 11.53 -3.06
C LEU A 206 11.90 10.80 -4.24
N GLY A 207 11.82 9.48 -4.18
CA GLY A 207 11.09 8.69 -5.16
C GLY A 207 9.61 9.05 -5.33
N ASN A 208 9.01 9.87 -4.48
CA ASN A 208 7.61 10.32 -4.57
C ASN A 208 7.47 11.69 -5.25
N PHE A 209 8.56 12.25 -5.74
CA PHE A 209 8.52 13.50 -6.49
C PHE A 209 8.12 13.26 -7.95
N ARG A 210 7.46 14.24 -8.53
CA ARG A 210 7.21 14.28 -9.96
C ARG A 210 8.51 14.67 -10.66
N THR A 211 8.94 13.86 -11.60
CA THR A 211 10.03 14.19 -12.52
C THR A 211 9.43 14.62 -13.85
N GLY A 212 9.93 15.70 -14.42
CA GLY A 212 9.60 16.13 -15.77
C GLY A 212 10.12 15.16 -16.83
N GLU A 213 9.77 15.41 -18.10
CA GLU A 213 10.29 14.63 -19.20
C GLU A 213 11.81 14.92 -19.37
N GLY A 214 12.64 13.91 -19.15
CA GLY A 214 14.10 14.03 -19.17
C GLY A 214 14.73 14.52 -17.86
N GLU A 215 13.95 14.75 -16.82
CA GLU A 215 14.43 15.06 -15.48
C GLU A 215 14.59 13.80 -14.64
N ASN A 216 15.55 13.83 -13.71
CA ASN A 216 15.77 12.76 -12.73
C ASN A 216 15.31 13.20 -11.33
N GLU A 217 15.45 12.28 -10.36
CA GLU A 217 15.06 12.54 -8.97
C GLU A 217 15.92 13.63 -8.30
N ILE A 218 17.17 13.81 -8.75
CA ILE A 218 18.07 14.84 -8.23
C ILE A 218 17.67 16.23 -8.73
N ASP A 219 17.20 16.35 -9.97
CA ASP A 219 16.66 17.61 -10.49
C ASP A 219 15.41 18.00 -9.70
N ALA A 220 14.52 17.05 -9.44
CA ALA A 220 13.34 17.28 -8.61
C ALA A 220 13.71 17.69 -7.17
N LEU A 221 14.78 17.12 -6.59
CA LEU A 221 15.30 17.55 -5.29
C LEU A 221 15.84 18.98 -5.33
N ARG A 222 16.60 19.32 -6.40
CA ARG A 222 17.13 20.66 -6.58
C ARG A 222 16.00 21.69 -6.61
N ASP A 223 14.99 21.45 -7.43
CA ASP A 223 13.84 22.34 -7.56
C ASP A 223 13.08 22.47 -6.24
N PHE A 224 12.90 21.35 -5.52
CA PHE A 224 12.31 21.38 -4.19
C PHE A 224 13.08 22.27 -3.22
N LEU A 225 14.41 22.17 -3.19
CA LEU A 225 15.23 22.93 -2.25
C LEU A 225 15.17 24.44 -2.54
N THR A 226 14.95 24.84 -3.79
CA THR A 226 14.80 26.28 -4.13
C THR A 226 13.55 26.92 -3.55
N CYS A 227 12.55 26.14 -3.16
CA CYS A 227 11.34 26.64 -2.51
C CYS A 227 11.58 27.18 -1.09
N TRP A 228 12.75 26.86 -0.49
CA TRP A 228 13.00 27.12 0.92
C TRP A 228 14.23 27.98 1.14
N PRO A 229 14.21 28.92 2.12
CA PRO A 229 15.42 29.62 2.55
C PRO A 229 16.45 28.63 3.10
N GLU A 230 17.74 28.84 2.77
CA GLU A 230 18.83 27.94 3.18
C GLU A 230 18.92 27.74 4.71
N GLU A 231 18.60 28.77 5.49
CA GLU A 231 18.60 28.69 6.95
C GLU A 231 17.55 27.72 7.51
N LYS A 232 16.51 27.40 6.75
CA LYS A 232 15.51 26.39 7.13
C LYS A 232 15.91 24.98 6.76
N ILE A 233 16.85 24.79 5.84
CA ILE A 233 17.27 23.47 5.36
C ILE A 233 18.36 22.91 6.27
N ARG A 234 18.28 21.61 6.58
CA ARG A 234 19.27 20.85 7.31
C ARG A 234 19.51 19.51 6.62
N PHE A 235 20.79 19.18 6.42
CA PHE A 235 21.22 17.91 5.88
C PHE A 235 21.68 17.01 7.02
N GLU A 236 21.26 15.75 7.01
CA GLU A 236 21.53 14.76 8.05
C GLU A 236 21.97 13.44 7.43
N ASN A 237 22.85 12.71 8.16
CA ASN A 237 23.30 11.37 7.78
C ASN A 237 24.07 11.32 6.45
N GLY A 238 24.79 12.37 6.10
CA GLY A 238 25.63 12.43 4.90
C GLY A 238 26.71 11.36 4.86
N GLU A 239 27.11 10.83 6.02
CA GLU A 239 28.05 9.71 6.13
C GLU A 239 27.57 8.42 5.45
N TYR A 240 26.28 8.30 5.13
CA TYR A 240 25.72 7.15 4.43
C TYR A 240 25.60 7.34 2.91
N LEU A 241 26.05 8.46 2.34
CA LEU A 241 26.04 8.67 0.88
C LEU A 241 26.78 7.58 0.10
N TYR A 242 27.86 7.01 0.69
CA TYR A 242 28.61 5.90 0.08
C TYR A 242 27.72 4.68 -0.27
N LEU A 243 26.54 4.56 0.33
CA LEU A 243 25.61 3.47 0.02
C LEU A 243 25.04 3.62 -1.39
N PHE A 244 24.75 4.84 -1.83
CA PHE A 244 24.29 5.12 -3.19
C PHE A 244 25.37 4.81 -4.22
N GLU A 245 26.62 5.19 -3.93
CA GLU A 245 27.76 4.88 -4.77
C GLU A 245 27.95 3.35 -4.90
N ARG A 246 27.90 2.65 -3.78
CA ARG A 246 28.00 1.18 -3.74
C ARG A 246 26.92 0.48 -4.55
N GLU A 247 25.70 1.01 -4.56
CA GLU A 247 24.58 0.42 -5.27
C GLU A 247 24.41 0.92 -6.71
N GLY A 248 25.20 1.94 -7.09
CA GLY A 248 25.13 2.53 -8.43
C GLY A 248 23.80 3.20 -8.73
N THR A 249 23.15 3.77 -7.70
CA THR A 249 21.82 4.37 -7.79
C THR A 249 21.86 5.68 -8.59
N PHE A 250 22.90 6.46 -8.41
CA PHE A 250 23.10 7.78 -9.01
C PHE A 250 24.36 7.78 -9.85
N ASP A 251 24.41 8.61 -10.88
CA ASP A 251 25.60 8.82 -11.67
C ASP A 251 26.64 9.70 -10.94
N ALA A 252 27.84 9.87 -11.52
CA ALA A 252 28.93 10.60 -10.89
C ALA A 252 28.62 12.09 -10.70
N GLN A 253 27.81 12.69 -11.56
CA GLN A 253 27.43 14.10 -11.46
C GLN A 253 26.38 14.30 -10.38
N GLU A 254 25.43 13.40 -10.29
CA GLU A 254 24.39 13.36 -9.24
C GLU A 254 25.01 13.14 -7.86
N MET A 255 25.96 12.21 -7.77
CA MET A 255 26.70 11.96 -6.51
C MET A 255 27.51 13.18 -6.08
N ALA A 256 28.23 13.83 -7.00
CA ALA A 256 28.98 15.05 -6.67
C ALA A 256 28.07 16.18 -6.18
N TYR A 257 26.85 16.30 -6.73
CA TYR A 257 25.86 17.25 -6.25
C TYR A 257 25.40 16.93 -4.81
N LEU A 258 25.07 15.67 -4.53
CA LEU A 258 24.66 15.23 -3.20
C LEU A 258 25.78 15.43 -2.17
N GLU A 259 27.02 15.09 -2.51
CA GLU A 259 28.19 15.32 -1.64
C GLU A 259 28.38 16.81 -1.33
N GLY A 260 28.18 17.68 -2.32
CA GLY A 260 28.20 19.13 -2.12
C GLY A 260 27.11 19.61 -1.15
N LEU A 261 25.90 19.06 -1.24
CA LEU A 261 24.79 19.42 -0.35
C LEU A 261 25.01 18.95 1.11
N PHE A 262 25.43 17.72 1.28
CA PHE A 262 25.59 17.11 2.61
C PHE A 262 26.95 17.43 3.26
N GLY A 263 27.91 17.95 2.51
CA GLY A 263 29.23 18.36 3.01
C GLY A 263 29.31 19.84 3.43
N SER A 264 28.26 20.62 3.14
CA SER A 264 28.11 22.01 3.54
C SER A 264 27.41 22.08 4.90
#